data_3dd472b1b5a91bcd28366a1ef9630a97
#
_entry.id   3dd472b1b5a91bcd28366a1ef9630a97
#
_cell.length_a   1.000
_cell.length_b   1.000
_cell.length_c   1.000
_cell.angle_alpha   90.00
_cell.angle_beta   90.00
_cell.angle_gamma   90.00
#
_symmetry.space_group_name_H-M   'P 1'
#
loop_
_entity.id
_entity.type
_entity.pdbx_description
1 polymer ?
#
loop_
_entity_poly.entity_id
_entity_poly.type
_entity_poly.pdbx_seq_one_letter_code
_entity_poly.pdbx_strand_id
1 'polypeptide(L)'
;MKSPLYERPLITEEHGIAPSLLPVAGKAGREDMTDQVEPDNPGGNALHWFQVPGNFRTGPGPLPEPWESRFGPLRSGAVDDLVVVGQIGQSIDGRIATVTGHSKYINGPAGLAHLHRLRALVDAVLVGIGTAVADDPQLTVRRVPGPSPARVVLDPRGRLPADARVLTADGVRRIVIAAQGVRPSLPEGIEIAEIPARGGEIAPAAILAALAERGLRRILIEGGAHTVSRFIAAGCLDRLHVMVAPIMFGSGQTGVTLAPIATADEALRSPMRAHLIGDEVLLDCDLSAQRVVIGCAKKST
;
A
#
# COMPACT_ATOMS: atom_id res chain seq x y z
N MET A 1 -23.12 37.66 -30.99
CA MET A 1 -21.71 37.40 -31.36
C MET A 1 -21.45 35.93 -31.14
N LYS A 2 -21.31 35.14 -32.22
CA LYS A 2 -21.10 33.68 -32.17
C LYS A 2 -19.62 33.44 -32.14
N SER A 3 -19.14 32.66 -31.14
CA SER A 3 -17.76 32.14 -31.07
C SER A 3 -17.51 31.10 -32.18
N PRO A 4 -16.33 31.03 -32.77
CA PRO A 4 -16.02 30.09 -33.82
C PRO A 4 -15.81 28.67 -33.23
N LEU A 5 -16.48 27.73 -33.88
CA LEU A 5 -16.33 26.30 -33.70
C LEU A 5 -14.93 25.85 -34.12
N TYR A 6 -14.29 25.10 -33.27
CA TYR A 6 -13.02 24.39 -33.53
C TYR A 6 -13.32 23.24 -34.51
N GLU A 7 -13.01 23.42 -35.79
CA GLU A 7 -13.04 22.34 -36.78
C GLU A 7 -11.89 21.39 -36.53
N ARG A 8 -12.21 20.12 -36.28
CA ARG A 8 -11.22 19.03 -36.27
C ARG A 8 -10.73 18.78 -37.70
N PRO A 9 -9.43 18.70 -37.97
CA PRO A 9 -8.95 18.21 -39.27
C PRO A 9 -9.29 16.70 -39.38
N LEU A 10 -9.92 16.34 -40.49
CA LEU A 10 -10.06 14.97 -40.97
C LEU A 10 -8.66 14.43 -41.28
N ILE A 11 -8.19 13.48 -40.49
CA ILE A 11 -7.03 12.67 -40.79
C ILE A 11 -7.47 11.65 -41.85
N THR A 12 -7.11 11.91 -43.10
CA THR A 12 -7.23 10.92 -44.17
C THR A 12 -6.25 9.77 -43.90
N GLU A 13 -6.77 8.56 -43.85
CA GLU A 13 -5.99 7.32 -43.92
C GLU A 13 -5.23 7.31 -45.25
N GLU A 14 -3.90 7.31 -45.17
CA GLU A 14 -3.01 6.61 -46.11
C GLU A 14 -1.55 6.91 -45.70
N HIS A 15 -0.92 5.93 -45.08
CA HIS A 15 0.45 5.43 -45.27
C HIS A 15 0.76 4.52 -44.07
N GLY A 16 0.63 3.22 -44.32
CA GLY A 16 1.04 2.19 -43.39
C GLY A 16 2.53 2.23 -43.10
N ILE A 17 2.91 2.81 -41.99
CA ILE A 17 4.17 2.52 -41.32
C ILE A 17 3.79 1.72 -40.12
N ALA A 18 3.85 0.39 -40.25
CA ALA A 18 3.87 -0.48 -39.08
C ALA A 18 5.00 0.00 -38.17
N PRO A 19 4.76 0.27 -36.86
CA PRO A 19 5.85 0.54 -35.95
C PRO A 19 6.73 -0.71 -35.95
N SER A 20 7.97 -0.59 -36.41
CA SER A 20 8.98 -1.61 -36.19
C SER A 20 9.17 -1.73 -34.70
N LEU A 21 8.55 -2.76 -34.11
CA LEU A 21 8.84 -3.18 -32.73
C LEU A 21 10.32 -3.51 -32.71
N LEU A 22 11.11 -2.66 -32.08
CA LEU A 22 12.45 -3.02 -31.64
C LEU A 22 12.34 -4.38 -30.94
N PRO A 23 13.23 -5.33 -31.20
CA PRO A 23 13.17 -6.63 -30.57
C PRO A 23 13.24 -6.42 -29.07
N VAL A 24 12.17 -6.80 -28.36
CA VAL A 24 12.18 -6.97 -26.91
C VAL A 24 13.34 -7.92 -26.62
N ALA A 25 14.33 -7.44 -25.92
CA ALA A 25 15.47 -8.23 -25.47
C ALA A 25 14.95 -9.58 -24.95
N GLY A 26 15.53 -10.66 -25.49
CA GLY A 26 15.04 -12.01 -25.34
C GLY A 26 14.78 -12.38 -23.89
N LYS A 27 13.85 -13.31 -23.69
CA LYS A 27 13.63 -14.02 -22.45
C LYS A 27 14.96 -14.57 -21.91
N ALA A 28 15.69 -13.75 -21.14
CA ALA A 28 16.74 -14.25 -20.27
C ALA A 28 16.05 -15.16 -19.26
N GLY A 29 16.57 -16.37 -19.10
CA GLY A 29 15.99 -17.43 -18.27
C GLY A 29 15.66 -16.93 -16.89
N ARG A 30 14.50 -17.35 -16.38
CA ARG A 30 14.07 -17.21 -14.99
C ARG A 30 14.92 -18.15 -14.12
N GLU A 31 16.20 -17.85 -13.98
CA GLU A 31 17.02 -18.43 -12.93
C GLU A 31 17.17 -17.36 -11.86
N ASP A 32 16.66 -17.72 -10.69
CA ASP A 32 17.01 -17.27 -9.36
C ASP A 32 17.62 -15.86 -9.31
N MET A 33 16.76 -14.82 -9.38
CA MET A 33 17.18 -13.49 -9.01
C MET A 33 17.40 -13.46 -7.49
N THR A 34 18.48 -14.08 -7.06
CA THR A 34 19.04 -13.86 -5.73
C THR A 34 19.34 -12.36 -5.62
N ASP A 35 18.57 -11.73 -4.79
CA ASP A 35 18.61 -10.42 -4.22
C ASP A 35 19.99 -9.74 -4.27
N GLN A 36 20.31 -9.06 -5.37
CA GLN A 36 21.17 -7.91 -5.29
C GLN A 36 20.28 -6.71 -4.95
N VAL A 37 19.79 -6.70 -3.70
CA VAL A 37 19.41 -5.45 -3.04
C VAL A 37 20.65 -4.59 -3.11
N GLU A 38 20.59 -3.43 -3.81
CA GLU A 38 21.69 -2.46 -3.72
C GLU A 38 22.13 -2.37 -2.27
N PRO A 39 23.43 -2.44 -1.99
CA PRO A 39 23.90 -2.32 -0.62
C PRO A 39 23.34 -1.00 -0.07
N ASP A 40 22.59 -1.07 1.03
CA ASP A 40 22.08 0.07 1.80
C ASP A 40 23.28 0.86 2.39
N ASN A 41 24.22 1.25 1.57
CA ASN A 41 25.41 1.94 1.95
C ASN A 41 25.58 3.26 1.20
N PRO A 42 24.94 4.32 1.67
CA PRO A 42 25.43 5.67 1.39
C PRO A 42 26.66 5.91 2.26
N GLY A 43 27.85 5.87 1.68
CA GLY A 43 29.17 6.11 2.24
C GLY A 43 29.28 6.59 3.69
N GLY A 44 30.01 5.84 4.52
CA GLY A 44 30.50 6.21 5.85
C GLY A 44 29.43 6.54 6.91
N ASN A 45 29.32 5.81 7.98
CA ASN A 45 28.48 6.05 9.18
C ASN A 45 26.96 5.88 9.03
N ALA A 46 26.42 5.40 7.93
CA ALA A 46 25.01 5.12 7.80
C ALA A 46 24.61 3.85 8.59
N LEU A 47 23.53 3.94 9.36
CA LEU A 47 22.97 2.80 10.08
C LEU A 47 22.49 1.74 9.06
N HIS A 48 23.01 0.53 9.15
CA HIS A 48 22.54 -0.56 8.30
C HIS A 48 21.09 -0.91 8.62
N TRP A 49 20.32 -1.30 7.61
CA TRP A 49 18.90 -1.59 7.75
C TRP A 49 18.56 -2.54 8.91
N PHE A 50 19.38 -3.55 9.19
CA PHE A 50 19.10 -4.52 10.26
C PHE A 50 18.96 -3.89 11.66
N GLN A 51 19.54 -2.71 11.89
CA GLN A 51 19.44 -1.96 13.15
C GLN A 51 18.22 -1.03 13.17
N VAL A 52 17.68 -0.69 12.00
CA VAL A 52 16.59 0.31 11.87
C VAL A 52 15.32 -0.11 12.61
N PRO A 53 14.79 -1.34 12.48
CA PRO A 53 13.55 -1.72 13.18
C PRO A 53 13.63 -1.57 14.70
N GLY A 54 14.77 -1.90 15.32
CA GLY A 54 14.99 -1.71 16.76
C GLY A 54 15.01 -0.23 17.14
N ASN A 55 15.85 0.57 16.47
CA ASN A 55 15.97 2.00 16.73
C ASN A 55 14.67 2.76 16.40
N PHE A 56 13.94 2.34 15.39
CA PHE A 56 12.64 2.92 15.04
C PHE A 56 11.63 2.77 16.19
N ARG A 57 11.58 1.61 16.86
CA ARG A 57 10.61 1.32 17.92
C ARG A 57 10.98 1.90 19.27
N THR A 58 12.25 1.90 19.65
CA THR A 58 12.71 2.21 21.01
C THR A 58 13.85 3.24 21.09
N GLY A 59 14.43 3.62 19.97
CA GLY A 59 15.55 4.57 19.94
C GLY A 59 15.14 5.98 20.38
N PRO A 60 15.99 6.68 21.16
CA PRO A 60 15.65 7.97 21.76
C PRO A 60 15.72 9.17 20.79
N GLY A 61 16.25 9.01 19.60
CA GLY A 61 16.48 10.10 18.65
C GLY A 61 16.02 9.78 17.23
N PRO A 62 16.22 10.71 16.29
CA PRO A 62 15.93 10.48 14.88
C PRO A 62 16.78 9.33 14.33
N LEU A 63 16.28 8.68 13.30
CA LEU A 63 17.06 7.71 12.54
C LEU A 63 18.12 8.45 11.72
N PRO A 64 19.28 7.86 11.44
CA PRO A 64 20.20 8.45 10.47
C PRO A 64 19.59 8.38 9.06
N GLU A 65 19.98 9.33 8.20
CA GLU A 65 19.61 9.31 6.79
C GLU A 65 20.16 8.06 6.08
N PRO A 66 19.42 7.52 5.10
CA PRO A 66 18.16 8.04 4.52
C PRO A 66 16.88 7.55 5.24
N TRP A 67 17.02 6.92 6.39
CA TRP A 67 15.88 6.28 7.09
C TRP A 67 14.96 7.27 7.77
N GLU A 68 15.51 8.37 8.33
CA GLU A 68 14.70 9.40 8.98
C GLU A 68 13.76 10.07 7.97
N SER A 69 14.28 10.48 6.82
CA SER A 69 13.46 11.14 5.80
C SER A 69 12.35 10.24 5.23
N ARG A 70 12.56 8.91 5.21
CA ARG A 70 11.62 7.94 4.65
C ARG A 70 10.66 7.36 5.67
N PHE A 71 11.11 7.13 6.91
CA PHE A 71 10.36 6.37 7.91
C PHE A 71 10.17 7.12 9.23
N GLY A 72 10.92 8.18 9.51
CA GLY A 72 10.77 9.00 10.72
C GLY A 72 9.33 9.42 10.97
N PRO A 73 8.58 9.93 9.95
CA PRO A 73 7.17 10.30 10.10
C PRO A 73 6.23 9.16 10.52
N LEU A 74 6.67 7.90 10.43
CA LEU A 74 5.86 6.73 10.83
C LEU A 74 6.08 6.33 12.30
N ARG A 75 6.87 7.08 13.08
CA ARG A 75 7.15 6.74 14.48
C ARG A 75 6.02 7.10 15.42
N SER A 76 5.31 8.19 15.16
CA SER A 76 4.21 8.68 15.99
C SER A 76 3.08 9.22 15.13
N GLY A 77 1.85 9.05 15.60
CA GLY A 77 0.67 9.60 14.93
C GLY A 77 0.64 11.12 14.98
N ALA A 78 0.00 11.72 13.99
CA ALA A 78 -0.14 13.17 13.87
C ALA A 78 -1.32 13.71 14.70
N VAL A 79 -2.40 12.96 14.87
CA VAL A 79 -3.64 13.41 15.53
C VAL A 79 -4.06 12.55 16.71
N ASP A 80 -3.64 11.29 16.74
CA ASP A 80 -3.86 10.34 17.82
C ASP A 80 -2.62 9.43 17.95
N ASP A 81 -2.70 8.34 18.71
CA ASP A 81 -1.60 7.39 18.89
C ASP A 81 -1.51 6.32 17.79
N LEU A 82 -2.30 6.45 16.73
CA LEU A 82 -2.24 5.60 15.55
C LEU A 82 -1.37 6.24 14.46
N VAL A 83 -0.67 5.39 13.74
CA VAL A 83 0.00 5.72 12.48
C VAL A 83 -0.55 4.83 11.39
N VAL A 84 -1.18 5.42 10.39
CA VAL A 84 -1.77 4.67 9.29
C VAL A 84 -1.13 5.10 7.98
N VAL A 85 -0.39 4.20 7.36
CA VAL A 85 0.27 4.45 6.08
C VAL A 85 -0.36 3.59 4.99
N GLY A 86 -0.77 4.21 3.89
CA GLY A 86 -1.14 3.51 2.66
C GLY A 86 0.07 3.28 1.78
N GLN A 87 0.14 2.16 1.07
CA GLN A 87 1.16 1.91 0.08
C GLN A 87 0.56 1.40 -1.22
N ILE A 88 0.99 1.99 -2.35
CA ILE A 88 0.61 1.62 -3.71
C ILE A 88 1.87 1.56 -4.57
N GLY A 89 2.02 0.50 -5.36
CA GLY A 89 2.98 0.45 -6.46
C GLY A 89 2.25 0.69 -7.78
N GLN A 90 2.74 1.61 -8.61
CA GLN A 90 2.10 1.96 -9.88
C GLN A 90 3.09 2.29 -10.99
N SER A 91 2.60 2.28 -12.23
CA SER A 91 3.30 2.80 -13.39
C SER A 91 3.36 4.34 -13.40
N ILE A 92 4.16 4.95 -14.28
CA ILE A 92 4.24 6.42 -14.48
C ILE A 92 2.85 7.01 -14.81
N ASP A 93 2.02 6.29 -15.56
CA ASP A 93 0.66 6.69 -15.94
C ASP A 93 -0.42 6.27 -14.92
N GLY A 94 -0.01 5.93 -13.67
CA GLY A 94 -0.89 5.73 -12.53
C GLY A 94 -1.67 4.41 -12.54
N ARG A 95 -1.15 3.36 -13.16
CA ARG A 95 -1.81 2.05 -13.24
C ARG A 95 -1.17 1.04 -12.28
N ILE A 96 -2.02 0.28 -11.56
CA ILE A 96 -1.60 -0.78 -10.64
C ILE A 96 -1.79 -2.18 -11.22
N ALA A 97 -2.45 -2.29 -12.36
CA ALA A 97 -2.64 -3.53 -13.11
C ALA A 97 -3.04 -3.23 -14.55
N THR A 98 -2.81 -4.18 -15.43
CA THR A 98 -3.33 -4.16 -16.80
C THR A 98 -4.87 -4.28 -16.81
N VAL A 99 -5.49 -4.12 -17.99
CA VAL A 99 -6.95 -4.31 -18.15
C VAL A 99 -7.40 -5.73 -17.79
N THR A 100 -6.51 -6.73 -17.91
CA THR A 100 -6.77 -8.13 -17.54
C THR A 100 -6.49 -8.43 -16.06
N GLY A 101 -6.08 -7.42 -15.27
CA GLY A 101 -5.79 -7.56 -13.84
C GLY A 101 -4.36 -8.04 -13.53
N HIS A 102 -3.46 -8.15 -14.52
CA HIS A 102 -2.08 -8.54 -14.25
C HIS A 102 -1.33 -7.38 -13.56
N SER A 103 -0.91 -7.61 -12.32
CA SER A 103 -0.27 -6.62 -11.43
C SER A 103 1.16 -7.01 -11.00
N LYS A 104 1.59 -8.25 -11.31
CA LYS A 104 2.88 -8.76 -10.86
C LYS A 104 4.05 -8.02 -11.51
N TYR A 105 5.08 -7.71 -10.71
CA TYR A 105 6.33 -7.10 -11.17
C TYR A 105 6.21 -5.69 -11.76
N ILE A 106 5.25 -4.91 -11.29
CA ILE A 106 5.18 -3.48 -11.59
C ILE A 106 6.43 -2.80 -11.00
N ASN A 107 6.63 -2.98 -9.70
CA ASN A 107 7.81 -2.47 -9.01
C ASN A 107 8.97 -3.48 -9.07
N GLY A 108 10.17 -2.93 -9.17
CA GLY A 108 11.43 -3.66 -9.17
C GLY A 108 11.88 -4.09 -7.77
N PRO A 109 13.09 -4.70 -7.66
CA PRO A 109 13.61 -5.18 -6.39
C PRO A 109 13.69 -4.10 -5.31
N ALA A 110 14.05 -2.87 -5.68
CA ALA A 110 14.21 -1.74 -4.75
C ALA A 110 12.88 -1.29 -4.16
N GLY A 111 11.82 -1.16 -4.97
CA GLY A 111 10.47 -0.86 -4.51
C GLY A 111 9.88 -1.98 -3.67
N LEU A 112 10.12 -3.23 -4.03
CA LEU A 112 9.72 -4.38 -3.22
C LEU A 112 10.45 -4.42 -1.87
N ALA A 113 11.75 -4.08 -1.83
CA ALA A 113 12.49 -3.95 -0.58
C ALA A 113 11.90 -2.85 0.31
N HIS A 114 11.54 -1.69 -0.27
CA HIS A 114 10.85 -0.62 0.46
C HIS A 114 9.53 -1.09 1.09
N LEU A 115 8.69 -1.82 0.35
CA LEU A 115 7.47 -2.42 0.89
C LEU A 115 7.74 -3.35 2.07
N HIS A 116 8.77 -4.20 1.97
CA HIS A 116 9.15 -5.09 3.06
C HIS A 116 9.75 -4.34 4.26
N ARG A 117 10.40 -3.19 4.04
CA ARG A 117 10.84 -2.29 5.11
C ARG A 117 9.65 -1.69 5.86
N LEU A 118 8.62 -1.23 5.13
CA LEU A 118 7.37 -0.78 5.77
C LEU A 118 6.76 -1.88 6.64
N ARG A 119 6.64 -3.10 6.11
CA ARG A 119 6.12 -4.25 6.88
C ARG A 119 6.91 -4.50 8.16
N ALA A 120 8.24 -4.36 8.12
CA ALA A 120 9.10 -4.58 9.29
C ALA A 120 8.93 -3.52 10.39
N LEU A 121 8.39 -2.33 10.04
CA LEU A 121 8.22 -1.21 10.96
C LEU A 121 6.83 -1.10 11.57
N VAL A 122 5.81 -1.70 10.94
CA VAL A 122 4.42 -1.62 11.41
C VAL A 122 4.03 -2.76 12.32
N ASP A 123 2.91 -2.61 13.05
CA ASP A 123 2.36 -3.63 13.92
C ASP A 123 1.43 -4.57 13.13
N ALA A 124 0.76 -4.04 12.11
CA ALA A 124 -0.14 -4.80 11.26
C ALA A 124 -0.08 -4.36 9.80
N VAL A 125 -0.24 -5.32 8.89
CA VAL A 125 -0.48 -5.10 7.46
C VAL A 125 -1.89 -5.54 7.12
N LEU A 126 -2.68 -4.66 6.48
CA LEU A 126 -4.05 -4.90 6.10
C LEU A 126 -4.20 -4.91 4.59
N VAL A 127 -4.88 -5.93 4.07
CA VAL A 127 -5.31 -6.02 2.67
C VAL A 127 -6.81 -6.26 2.59
N GLY A 128 -7.44 -5.81 1.50
CA GLY A 128 -8.81 -6.17 1.18
C GLY A 128 -8.93 -7.59 0.63
N ILE A 129 -10.11 -8.21 0.77
CA ILE A 129 -10.39 -9.56 0.26
C ILE A 129 -10.09 -9.70 -1.24
N GLY A 130 -10.32 -8.65 -2.05
CA GLY A 130 -10.00 -8.66 -3.47
C GLY A 130 -8.52 -8.97 -3.74
N THR A 131 -7.62 -8.27 -3.04
CA THR A 131 -6.17 -8.50 -3.12
C THR A 131 -5.80 -9.88 -2.54
N ALA A 132 -6.40 -10.27 -1.41
CA ALA A 132 -6.12 -11.56 -0.79
C ALA A 132 -6.44 -12.74 -1.72
N VAL A 133 -7.55 -12.66 -2.48
CA VAL A 133 -7.96 -13.71 -3.42
C VAL A 133 -7.20 -13.65 -4.74
N ALA A 134 -6.95 -12.43 -5.27
CA ALA A 134 -6.32 -12.29 -6.58
C ALA A 134 -4.81 -12.61 -6.56
N ASP A 135 -4.10 -12.18 -5.52
CA ASP A 135 -2.64 -12.26 -5.45
C ASP A 135 -2.15 -13.36 -4.49
N ASP A 136 -3.03 -13.93 -3.67
CA ASP A 136 -2.71 -14.91 -2.61
C ASP A 136 -1.41 -14.55 -1.86
N PRO A 137 -1.34 -13.36 -1.24
CA PRO A 137 -0.11 -12.84 -0.68
C PRO A 137 0.21 -13.49 0.67
N GLN A 138 1.52 -13.61 0.98
CA GLN A 138 1.97 -14.04 2.32
C GLN A 138 1.96 -12.90 3.35
N LEU A 139 2.13 -11.65 2.93
CA LEU A 139 2.26 -10.46 3.77
C LEU A 139 3.39 -10.51 4.82
N THR A 140 4.39 -11.33 4.60
CA THR A 140 5.55 -11.50 5.47
C THR A 140 6.70 -10.57 5.08
N VAL A 141 7.64 -10.35 6.00
CA VAL A 141 8.94 -9.75 5.71
C VAL A 141 9.90 -10.86 5.26
N ARG A 142 10.44 -10.76 4.03
CA ARG A 142 11.33 -11.78 3.45
C ARG A 142 12.44 -11.24 2.53
N ARG A 143 12.36 -9.93 2.16
CA ARG A 143 13.36 -9.29 1.29
C ARG A 143 14.36 -8.44 2.06
N VAL A 144 14.10 -8.17 3.32
CA VAL A 144 14.96 -7.41 4.23
C VAL A 144 14.92 -8.04 5.61
N PRO A 145 15.93 -7.89 6.46
CA PRO A 145 15.86 -8.28 7.88
C PRO A 145 14.75 -7.49 8.60
N GLY A 146 14.02 -8.16 9.50
CA GLY A 146 13.02 -7.53 10.35
C GLY A 146 11.86 -8.45 10.72
N PRO A 147 11.06 -8.08 11.73
CA PRO A 147 9.91 -8.88 12.15
C PRO A 147 8.76 -8.77 11.15
N SER A 148 7.99 -9.84 10.97
CA SER A 148 6.74 -9.79 10.22
C SER A 148 5.63 -9.19 11.08
N PRO A 149 4.80 -8.27 10.53
CA PRO A 149 3.65 -7.68 11.23
C PRO A 149 2.48 -8.67 11.33
N ALA A 150 1.53 -8.40 12.22
CA ALA A 150 0.24 -9.08 12.20
C ALA A 150 -0.40 -8.95 10.80
N ARG A 151 -0.95 -10.04 10.28
CA ARG A 151 -1.63 -10.06 8.97
C ARG A 151 -3.12 -9.85 9.15
N VAL A 152 -3.68 -8.88 8.44
CA VAL A 152 -5.10 -8.52 8.55
C VAL A 152 -5.75 -8.60 7.19
N VAL A 153 -6.84 -9.36 7.07
CA VAL A 153 -7.66 -9.39 5.85
C VAL A 153 -9.02 -8.77 6.13
N LEU A 154 -9.38 -7.76 5.37
CA LEU A 154 -10.72 -7.16 5.39
C LEU A 154 -11.64 -7.98 4.50
N ASP A 155 -12.44 -8.84 5.10
CA ASP A 155 -13.38 -9.74 4.44
C ASP A 155 -14.79 -9.64 5.04
N PRO A 156 -15.54 -8.59 4.71
CA PRO A 156 -16.87 -8.38 5.30
C PRO A 156 -17.87 -9.51 5.06
N ARG A 157 -17.63 -10.36 4.06
CA ARG A 157 -18.58 -11.40 3.62
C ARG A 157 -18.12 -12.84 3.85
N GLY A 158 -16.93 -13.05 4.43
CA GLY A 158 -16.41 -14.40 4.72
C GLY A 158 -16.05 -15.21 3.45
N ARG A 159 -15.39 -14.57 2.46
CA ARG A 159 -15.02 -15.18 1.18
C ARG A 159 -13.57 -15.67 1.12
N LEU A 160 -12.78 -15.42 2.16
CA LEU A 160 -11.36 -15.80 2.20
C LEU A 160 -11.24 -17.32 2.20
N PRO A 161 -10.52 -17.91 1.22
CA PRO A 161 -10.27 -19.35 1.19
C PRO A 161 -9.50 -19.79 2.45
N ALA A 162 -9.85 -20.96 2.99
CA ALA A 162 -9.23 -21.47 4.21
C ALA A 162 -7.75 -21.87 4.02
N ASP A 163 -7.32 -22.08 2.78
CA ASP A 163 -5.95 -22.41 2.37
C ASP A 163 -5.15 -21.20 1.88
N ALA A 164 -5.71 -19.98 1.97
CA ALA A 164 -5.02 -18.76 1.56
C ALA A 164 -3.68 -18.60 2.31
N ARG A 165 -2.62 -18.25 1.58
CA ARG A 165 -1.24 -18.14 2.13
C ARG A 165 -1.12 -17.12 3.26
N VAL A 166 -1.96 -16.10 3.29
CA VAL A 166 -2.03 -15.12 4.38
C VAL A 166 -2.41 -15.77 5.72
N LEU A 167 -3.05 -16.94 5.69
CA LEU A 167 -3.47 -17.71 6.87
C LEU A 167 -2.44 -18.74 7.34
N THR A 168 -1.27 -18.84 6.70
CA THR A 168 -0.21 -19.80 7.09
C THR A 168 0.16 -19.65 8.57
N ALA A 169 0.20 -20.79 9.30
CA ALA A 169 0.58 -20.85 10.70
C ALA A 169 2.10 -20.83 10.85
N ASP A 170 2.67 -19.65 11.05
CA ASP A 170 4.11 -19.39 11.18
C ASP A 170 4.47 -18.61 12.45
N GLY A 171 3.55 -18.61 13.44
CA GLY A 171 3.72 -17.89 14.71
C GLY A 171 3.34 -16.41 14.65
N VAL A 172 3.06 -15.86 13.46
CA VAL A 172 2.62 -14.47 13.29
C VAL A 172 1.11 -14.39 13.50
N ARG A 173 0.65 -13.34 14.18
CA ARG A 173 -0.77 -13.07 14.43
C ARG A 173 -1.54 -12.88 13.12
N ARG A 174 -2.70 -13.53 13.00
CA ARG A 174 -3.56 -13.50 11.82
C ARG A 174 -4.97 -13.07 12.22
N ILE A 175 -5.51 -12.06 11.57
CA ILE A 175 -6.79 -11.45 11.91
C ILE A 175 -7.63 -11.36 10.64
N VAL A 176 -8.89 -11.78 10.71
CA VAL A 176 -9.89 -11.53 9.66
C VAL A 176 -10.95 -10.60 10.20
N ILE A 177 -11.17 -9.49 9.51
CA ILE A 177 -12.20 -8.52 9.84
C ILE A 177 -13.45 -8.86 9.03
N ALA A 178 -14.49 -9.32 9.71
CA ALA A 178 -15.76 -9.71 9.10
C ALA A 178 -16.90 -8.77 9.53
N ALA A 179 -17.95 -8.70 8.73
CA ALA A 179 -19.17 -8.03 9.16
C ALA A 179 -19.84 -8.78 10.30
N GLN A 180 -20.45 -8.06 11.22
CA GLN A 180 -21.16 -8.63 12.34
C GLN A 180 -22.18 -9.69 11.90
N GLY A 181 -22.12 -10.88 12.51
CA GLY A 181 -22.96 -12.01 12.17
C GLY A 181 -22.46 -12.89 11.02
N VAL A 182 -21.40 -12.49 10.31
CA VAL A 182 -20.74 -13.32 9.31
C VAL A 182 -19.82 -14.31 10.00
N ARG A 183 -19.88 -15.58 9.62
CA ARG A 183 -19.07 -16.69 10.17
C ARG A 183 -18.17 -17.25 9.06
N PRO A 184 -16.96 -16.70 8.84
CA PRO A 184 -16.05 -17.25 7.85
C PRO A 184 -15.58 -18.65 8.28
N SER A 185 -15.46 -19.56 7.32
CA SER A 185 -14.89 -20.90 7.54
C SER A 185 -13.37 -20.80 7.46
N LEU A 186 -12.70 -20.69 8.60
CA LEU A 186 -11.25 -20.44 8.69
C LEU A 186 -10.56 -21.53 9.54
N PRO A 187 -9.25 -21.76 9.33
CA PRO A 187 -8.45 -22.63 10.18
C PRO A 187 -8.42 -22.15 11.65
N GLU A 188 -8.08 -23.04 12.55
CA GLU A 188 -7.87 -22.68 13.95
C GLU A 188 -6.77 -21.64 14.15
N GLY A 189 -6.88 -20.86 15.23
CA GLY A 189 -5.90 -19.83 15.60
C GLY A 189 -5.97 -18.55 14.76
N ILE A 190 -7.03 -18.37 13.96
CA ILE A 190 -7.33 -17.10 13.28
C ILE A 190 -8.24 -16.28 14.21
N GLU A 191 -7.82 -15.06 14.48
CA GLU A 191 -8.64 -14.10 15.22
C GLU A 191 -9.70 -13.48 14.30
N ILE A 192 -10.97 -13.49 14.69
CA ILE A 192 -12.04 -12.85 13.95
C ILE A 192 -12.44 -11.57 14.68
N ALA A 193 -12.37 -10.44 13.99
CA ALA A 193 -12.88 -9.15 14.45
C ALA A 193 -14.21 -8.86 13.75
N GLU A 194 -15.32 -9.02 14.49
CA GLU A 194 -16.65 -8.70 13.97
C GLU A 194 -16.94 -7.21 14.14
N ILE A 195 -17.26 -6.53 13.04
CA ILE A 195 -17.52 -5.09 13.04
C ILE A 195 -18.84 -4.82 12.31
N PRO A 196 -19.70 -3.90 12.79
CA PRO A 196 -20.90 -3.51 12.08
C PRO A 196 -20.60 -3.03 10.65
N ALA A 197 -21.35 -3.51 9.68
CA ALA A 197 -21.26 -3.13 8.29
C ALA A 197 -22.54 -2.39 7.85
N ARG A 198 -22.39 -1.40 6.96
CA ARG A 198 -23.51 -0.71 6.31
C ARG A 198 -23.37 -0.87 4.80
N GLY A 199 -24.46 -1.31 4.15
CA GLY A 199 -24.41 -1.60 2.71
C GLY A 199 -23.39 -2.68 2.31
N GLY A 200 -23.02 -3.57 3.24
CA GLY A 200 -22.00 -4.60 3.01
C GLY A 200 -20.56 -4.12 3.14
N GLU A 201 -20.35 -2.90 3.62
CA GLU A 201 -19.03 -2.30 3.84
C GLU A 201 -18.80 -1.93 5.30
N ILE A 202 -17.58 -2.14 5.77
CA ILE A 202 -17.11 -1.75 7.11
C ILE A 202 -16.38 -0.42 6.98
N ALA A 203 -16.74 0.55 7.83
CA ALA A 203 -16.12 1.88 7.80
C ALA A 203 -14.62 1.81 8.18
N PRO A 204 -13.72 2.50 7.46
CA PRO A 204 -12.28 2.52 7.78
C PRO A 204 -11.98 2.93 9.23
N ALA A 205 -12.67 3.92 9.77
CA ALA A 205 -12.51 4.34 11.16
C ALA A 205 -12.84 3.22 12.16
N ALA A 206 -13.88 2.42 11.91
CA ALA A 206 -14.23 1.28 12.77
C ALA A 206 -13.20 0.15 12.68
N ILE A 207 -12.60 -0.06 11.49
CA ILE A 207 -11.49 -1.00 11.30
C ILE A 207 -10.30 -0.58 12.16
N LEU A 208 -9.90 0.70 12.09
CA LEU A 208 -8.78 1.23 12.86
C LEU A 208 -9.03 1.15 14.37
N ALA A 209 -10.23 1.48 14.83
CA ALA A 209 -10.61 1.35 16.25
C ALA A 209 -10.47 -0.10 16.73
N ALA A 210 -10.97 -1.07 15.97
CA ALA A 210 -10.88 -2.49 16.32
C ALA A 210 -9.44 -3.01 16.34
N LEU A 211 -8.55 -2.51 15.48
CA LEU A 211 -7.13 -2.83 15.49
C LEU A 211 -6.41 -2.18 16.67
N ALA A 212 -6.74 -0.92 16.98
CA ALA A 212 -6.21 -0.19 18.14
C ALA A 212 -6.57 -0.86 19.48
N GLU A 213 -7.81 -1.35 19.64
CA GLU A 213 -8.24 -2.13 20.80
C GLU A 213 -7.43 -3.42 21.01
N ARG A 214 -6.85 -3.94 19.92
CA ARG A 214 -5.98 -5.12 19.90
C ARG A 214 -4.50 -4.79 20.07
N GLY A 215 -4.17 -3.53 20.37
CA GLY A 215 -2.80 -3.05 20.60
C GLY A 215 -2.00 -2.80 19.32
N LEU A 216 -2.65 -2.81 18.15
CA LEU A 216 -2.02 -2.55 16.85
C LEU A 216 -2.13 -1.06 16.52
N ARG A 217 -1.04 -0.35 16.60
CA ARG A 217 -0.99 1.12 16.50
C ARG A 217 -0.42 1.64 15.19
N ARG A 218 0.56 0.92 14.62
CA ARG A 218 1.13 1.23 13.31
C ARG A 218 0.56 0.28 12.29
N ILE A 219 -0.22 0.80 11.35
CA ILE A 219 -1.00 0.00 10.43
C ILE A 219 -0.62 0.37 9.00
N LEU A 220 -0.22 -0.63 8.23
CA LEU A 220 0.04 -0.51 6.80
C LEU A 220 -1.18 -1.01 6.03
N ILE A 221 -1.75 -0.16 5.20
CA ILE A 221 -2.81 -0.51 4.24
C ILE A 221 -2.15 -0.80 2.91
N GLU A 222 -2.10 -2.08 2.53
CA GLU A 222 -1.50 -2.53 1.27
C GLU A 222 -2.52 -2.96 0.23
N GLY A 223 -2.08 -2.87 -1.01
CA GLY A 223 -2.76 -3.48 -2.15
C GLY A 223 -4.03 -2.75 -2.54
N GLY A 224 -4.81 -3.38 -3.40
CA GLY A 224 -6.01 -2.97 -4.10
C GLY A 224 -6.44 -1.51 -4.02
N ALA A 225 -6.52 -0.85 -5.16
CA ALA A 225 -6.98 0.54 -5.29
C ALA A 225 -8.21 0.85 -4.42
N HIS A 226 -9.17 -0.07 -4.38
CA HIS A 226 -10.42 0.11 -3.65
C HIS A 226 -10.20 0.31 -2.14
N THR A 227 -9.37 -0.52 -1.50
CA THR A 227 -9.14 -0.42 -0.05
C THR A 227 -8.43 0.89 0.29
N VAL A 228 -7.31 1.19 -0.40
CA VAL A 228 -6.54 2.42 -0.15
C VAL A 228 -7.39 3.66 -0.42
N SER A 229 -8.12 3.70 -1.53
CA SER A 229 -9.02 4.82 -1.88
C SER A 229 -10.07 5.09 -0.80
N ARG A 230 -10.66 4.04 -0.23
CA ARG A 230 -11.64 4.17 0.87
C ARG A 230 -11.01 4.77 2.13
N PHE A 231 -9.78 4.37 2.47
CA PHE A 231 -9.08 4.94 3.62
C PHE A 231 -8.71 6.41 3.37
N ILE A 232 -8.31 6.78 2.15
CA ILE A 232 -8.09 8.19 1.77
C ILE A 232 -9.40 8.97 1.90
N ALA A 233 -10.48 8.51 1.26
CA ALA A 233 -11.77 9.19 1.25
C ALA A 233 -12.38 9.38 2.65
N ALA A 234 -12.07 8.47 3.58
CA ALA A 234 -12.52 8.53 4.97
C ALA A 234 -11.60 9.36 5.89
N GLY A 235 -10.53 9.98 5.36
CA GLY A 235 -9.53 10.68 6.18
C GLY A 235 -8.85 9.76 7.19
N CYS A 236 -8.57 8.52 6.82
CA CYS A 236 -8.03 7.49 7.70
C CYS A 236 -6.57 7.13 7.43
N LEU A 237 -5.85 7.92 6.64
CA LEU A 237 -4.41 7.78 6.42
C LEU A 237 -3.66 9.00 6.96
N ASP A 238 -2.55 8.74 7.65
CA ASP A 238 -1.56 9.78 7.99
C ASP A 238 -0.63 10.02 6.80
N ARG A 239 -0.26 8.95 6.08
CA ARG A 239 0.66 9.04 4.93
C ARG A 239 0.24 8.09 3.81
N LEU A 240 0.62 8.45 2.58
CA LEU A 240 0.50 7.59 1.42
C LEU A 240 1.86 7.49 0.72
N HIS A 241 2.40 6.29 0.68
CA HIS A 241 3.60 5.96 -0.09
C HIS A 241 3.19 5.44 -1.47
N VAL A 242 3.50 6.21 -2.53
CA VAL A 242 3.27 5.80 -3.91
C VAL A 242 4.61 5.47 -4.55
N MET A 243 4.85 4.20 -4.83
CA MET A 243 6.04 3.75 -5.55
C MET A 243 5.76 3.76 -7.05
N VAL A 244 6.44 4.64 -7.78
CA VAL A 244 6.27 4.82 -9.21
C VAL A 244 7.38 4.09 -9.94
N ALA A 245 7.02 3.05 -10.67
CA ALA A 245 7.95 2.30 -11.51
C ALA A 245 8.13 2.95 -12.89
N PRO A 246 9.31 2.81 -13.52
CA PRO A 246 9.61 3.42 -14.83
C PRO A 246 8.96 2.65 -16.01
N ILE A 247 7.66 2.38 -15.91
CA ILE A 247 6.87 1.69 -16.92
C ILE A 247 5.57 2.44 -17.22
N MET A 248 5.00 2.23 -18.39
CA MET A 248 3.70 2.77 -18.82
C MET A 248 2.81 1.63 -19.31
N PHE A 249 1.57 1.60 -18.87
CA PHE A 249 0.57 0.61 -19.30
C PHE A 249 -0.40 1.16 -20.37
N GLY A 250 -0.57 2.47 -20.43
CA GLY A 250 -1.58 3.13 -21.25
C GLY A 250 -2.98 2.96 -20.70
N SER A 251 -3.50 1.73 -20.66
CA SER A 251 -4.79 1.37 -20.09
C SER A 251 -4.63 0.37 -18.95
N GLY A 252 -5.55 0.39 -17.98
CA GLY A 252 -5.51 -0.54 -16.85
C GLY A 252 -6.23 0.01 -15.62
N GLN A 253 -6.08 -0.69 -14.49
CA GLN A 253 -6.68 -0.29 -13.22
C GLN A 253 -5.91 0.87 -12.61
N THR A 254 -6.61 1.91 -12.17
CA THR A 254 -6.01 3.08 -11.49
C THR A 254 -5.63 2.76 -10.05
N GLY A 255 -4.55 3.38 -9.55
CA GLY A 255 -4.06 3.19 -8.19
C GLY A 255 -4.94 3.81 -7.12
N VAL A 256 -5.53 4.97 -7.40
CA VAL A 256 -6.45 5.69 -6.51
C VAL A 256 -7.70 6.10 -7.30
N THR A 257 -8.87 5.88 -6.70
CA THR A 257 -10.15 6.34 -7.24
C THR A 257 -10.94 7.01 -6.12
N LEU A 258 -11.18 8.30 -6.25
CA LEU A 258 -11.97 9.11 -5.32
C LEU A 258 -13.25 9.59 -6.01
N ALA A 259 -14.14 10.21 -5.24
CA ALA A 259 -15.33 10.85 -5.80
C ALA A 259 -14.93 11.87 -6.88
N PRO A 260 -15.71 11.99 -7.97
CA PRO A 260 -15.45 12.99 -9.00
C PRO A 260 -15.58 14.40 -8.42
N ILE A 261 -14.72 15.30 -8.89
CA ILE A 261 -14.70 16.72 -8.54
C ILE A 261 -15.02 17.55 -9.79
N ALA A 262 -15.60 18.72 -9.61
CA ALA A 262 -15.95 19.59 -10.72
C ALA A 262 -14.80 20.51 -11.14
N THR A 263 -13.98 20.93 -10.19
CA THR A 263 -12.86 21.86 -10.43
C THR A 263 -11.57 21.36 -9.78
N ALA A 264 -10.42 21.80 -10.28
CA ALA A 264 -9.13 21.47 -9.70
C ALA A 264 -8.92 22.05 -8.29
N ASP A 265 -9.69 23.03 -7.90
CA ASP A 265 -9.64 23.63 -6.55
C ASP A 265 -10.20 22.68 -5.47
N GLU A 266 -11.09 21.77 -5.86
CA GLU A 266 -11.65 20.74 -4.99
C GLU A 266 -10.69 19.55 -4.80
N ALA A 267 -9.57 19.54 -5.54
CA ALA A 267 -8.63 18.42 -5.47
C ALA A 267 -7.94 18.35 -4.10
N LEU A 268 -7.80 17.12 -3.62
CA LEU A 268 -7.01 16.81 -2.44
C LEU A 268 -5.56 17.25 -2.68
N ARG A 269 -5.04 18.15 -1.87
CA ARG A 269 -3.65 18.60 -1.92
C ARG A 269 -2.92 18.13 -0.65
N SER A 270 -1.72 17.58 -0.83
CA SER A 270 -0.88 17.16 0.29
C SER A 270 0.55 17.62 0.10
N PRO A 271 1.27 18.03 1.16
CA PRO A 271 2.72 18.11 1.14
C PRO A 271 3.32 16.77 0.71
N MET A 272 4.35 16.80 -0.12
CA MET A 272 4.94 15.60 -0.67
C MET A 272 6.47 15.68 -0.68
N ARG A 273 7.13 14.54 -0.43
CA ARG A 273 8.56 14.35 -0.65
C ARG A 273 8.76 13.27 -1.70
N ALA A 274 9.77 13.44 -2.55
CA ALA A 274 10.15 12.44 -3.55
C ALA A 274 11.53 11.86 -3.19
N HIS A 275 11.66 10.55 -3.24
CA HIS A 275 12.90 9.83 -3.01
C HIS A 275 13.19 8.90 -4.20
N LEU A 276 14.41 8.95 -4.71
CA LEU A 276 14.87 7.92 -5.66
C LEU A 276 15.21 6.65 -4.87
N ILE A 277 14.69 5.52 -5.32
CA ILE A 277 14.92 4.18 -4.74
C ILE A 277 15.24 3.23 -5.90
N GLY A 278 16.53 3.04 -6.18
CA GLY A 278 16.97 2.40 -7.41
C GLY A 278 16.57 3.24 -8.63
N ASP A 279 15.89 2.62 -9.57
CA ASP A 279 15.32 3.26 -10.78
C ASP A 279 13.85 3.71 -10.60
N GLU A 280 13.30 3.57 -9.39
CA GLU A 280 11.92 3.93 -9.04
C GLU A 280 11.87 5.22 -8.22
N VAL A 281 10.69 5.85 -8.18
CA VAL A 281 10.44 7.05 -7.37
C VAL A 281 9.40 6.74 -6.32
N LEU A 282 9.77 6.91 -5.05
CA LEU A 282 8.81 6.95 -3.94
C LEU A 282 8.30 8.38 -3.77
N LEU A 283 6.99 8.56 -3.89
CA LEU A 283 6.29 9.78 -3.48
C LEU A 283 5.70 9.54 -2.10
N ASP A 284 6.21 10.23 -1.10
CA ASP A 284 5.74 10.20 0.28
C ASP A 284 4.80 11.39 0.51
N CYS A 285 3.50 11.15 0.48
CA CYS A 285 2.45 12.15 0.59
C CYS A 285 1.96 12.25 2.05
N ASP A 286 1.96 13.45 2.61
CA ASP A 286 1.47 13.74 3.96
C ASP A 286 -0.04 14.03 3.92
N LEU A 287 -0.84 13.11 4.45
CA LEU A 287 -2.30 13.23 4.53
C LEU A 287 -2.79 13.56 5.95
N SER A 288 -1.88 13.86 6.88
CA SER A 288 -2.19 14.07 8.30
C SER A 288 -3.16 15.22 8.55
N ALA A 289 -3.14 16.26 7.72
CA ALA A 289 -4.08 17.39 7.81
C ALA A 289 -5.55 17.00 7.63
N GLN A 290 -5.82 15.83 7.03
CA GLN A 290 -7.18 15.32 6.78
C GLN A 290 -7.53 14.15 7.70
N ARG A 291 -6.58 13.76 8.55
CA ARG A 291 -6.70 12.61 9.42
C ARG A 291 -7.79 12.82 10.47
N VAL A 292 -8.79 11.95 10.49
CA VAL A 292 -9.82 11.95 11.53
C VAL A 292 -9.30 11.26 12.79
N VAL A 293 -9.61 11.79 13.97
CA VAL A 293 -9.27 11.17 15.25
C VAL A 293 -10.09 9.88 15.41
N ILE A 294 -9.41 8.77 15.68
CA ILE A 294 -10.06 7.50 15.99
C ILE A 294 -10.29 7.45 17.49
N GLY A 295 -11.52 7.63 17.90
CA GLY A 295 -11.91 7.49 19.30
C GLY A 295 -11.67 6.07 19.78
N CYS A 296 -10.59 5.83 20.53
CA CYS A 296 -10.46 4.63 21.33
C CYS A 296 -11.48 4.72 22.45
N ALA A 297 -12.46 3.81 22.49
CA ALA A 297 -13.33 3.69 23.66
C ALA A 297 -12.42 3.48 24.88
N LYS A 298 -12.30 4.50 25.75
CA LYS A 298 -11.62 4.35 27.02
C LYS A 298 -12.34 3.20 27.72
N LYS A 299 -11.64 2.10 28.01
CA LYS A 299 -12.12 1.09 28.93
C LYS A 299 -12.40 1.84 30.22
N SER A 300 -13.69 1.96 30.58
CA SER A 300 -14.09 2.35 31.93
C SER A 300 -13.49 1.32 32.88
N THR A 301 -12.51 1.77 33.65
CA THR A 301 -11.95 1.00 34.80
C THR A 301 -13.02 0.80 35.87
#